data_b37833707a515d6a289cffe299f1d62e
#
_entry.id   b37833707a515d6a289cffe299f1d62e
#
_cell.length_a   1.000
_cell.length_b   1.000
_cell.length_c   1.000
_cell.angle_alpha   90.00
_cell.angle_beta   90.00
_cell.angle_gamma   90.00
#
_symmetry.space_group_name_H-M   'P 1'
#
loop_
_entity.id
_entity.type
_entity.pdbx_description
1 polymer ?
#
loop_
_entity_poly.entity_id
_entity_poly.type
_entity_poly.pdbx_seq_one_letter_code
_entity_poly.pdbx_strand_id
1 'polypeptide(L)'
;MDAYYFRFHTDVECIPHLHVNNEFIYVKSGRLRVTVNGRAFLLSAGEAVLVLPYEVHDMHTAGESVALVSEFSPDTVSSFTQLLSHKEAEERKFVLDTRVMEYLLQGIEKENVSLCEAKAYFYFICTEFLKNSPLKEKSLRSVRNYVYNAIVYINEHYREELSLQSVAEAVGCSYNYLSKAFFEEVGIRFSQYVNNYRMQKAVYLLLNGETSVTDIAYETGFSS
;
A
#
# COMPACT_ATOMS: atom_id res chain seq x y z
N MET A 1 -9.33 14.57 4.37
CA MET A 1 -8.83 15.17 3.11
C MET A 1 -8.58 14.01 2.18
N ASP A 2 -9.30 13.91 1.06
CA ASP A 2 -9.12 12.82 0.08
C ASP A 2 -7.74 13.00 -0.59
N ALA A 3 -6.70 12.51 0.08
CA ALA A 3 -5.36 12.55 -0.45
C ALA A 3 -5.23 11.49 -1.55
N TYR A 4 -4.91 11.92 -2.73
CA TYR A 4 -4.51 11.05 -3.85
C TYR A 4 -3.35 11.69 -4.58
N TYR A 5 -2.54 10.86 -5.25
CA TYR A 5 -1.54 11.35 -6.18
C TYR A 5 -1.37 10.38 -7.36
N PHE A 6 -0.84 10.92 -8.43
CA PHE A 6 -0.35 10.19 -9.59
C PHE A 6 1.08 10.62 -9.84
N ARG A 7 2.03 9.70 -9.82
CA ARG A 7 3.44 10.03 -10.04
C ARG A 7 4.13 8.97 -10.89
N PHE A 8 4.87 9.44 -11.89
CA PHE A 8 5.79 8.58 -12.62
C PHE A 8 7.12 8.48 -11.87
N HIS A 9 7.61 7.26 -11.78
CA HIS A 9 8.93 6.94 -11.24
C HIS A 9 9.75 6.22 -12.29
N THR A 10 11.03 6.60 -12.38
CA THR A 10 12.04 5.87 -13.16
C THR A 10 12.87 5.05 -12.20
N ASP A 11 13.06 3.77 -12.51
CA ASP A 11 13.87 2.84 -11.73
C ASP A 11 13.52 2.83 -10.24
N VAL A 12 12.23 2.65 -9.95
CA VAL A 12 11.71 2.68 -8.58
C VAL A 12 12.27 1.53 -7.74
N GLU A 13 12.72 1.90 -6.53
CA GLU A 13 13.15 0.99 -5.49
C GLU A 13 12.42 1.35 -4.20
N CYS A 14 11.68 0.42 -3.65
CA CYS A 14 10.92 0.62 -2.42
C CYS A 14 11.00 -0.60 -1.53
N ILE A 15 11.47 -0.40 -0.30
CA ILE A 15 11.57 -1.46 0.71
C ILE A 15 10.18 -1.91 1.18
N PRO A 16 10.03 -3.12 1.76
CA PRO A 16 8.77 -3.59 2.31
C PRO A 16 8.13 -2.58 3.26
N HIS A 17 6.91 -2.17 2.93
CA HIS A 17 6.10 -1.23 3.70
C HIS A 17 4.61 -1.53 3.49
N LEU A 18 3.76 -0.80 4.18
CA LEU A 18 2.32 -0.82 3.97
C LEU A 18 1.72 0.53 4.40
N HIS A 19 0.53 0.81 3.91
CA HIS A 19 -0.22 2.01 4.25
C HIS A 19 -1.74 1.74 4.23
N VAL A 20 -2.51 2.73 4.67
CA VAL A 20 -3.98 2.65 4.76
C VAL A 20 -4.69 2.85 3.41
N ASN A 21 -3.96 3.25 2.37
CA ASN A 21 -4.48 3.57 1.05
C ASN A 21 -4.43 2.36 0.13
N ASN A 22 -5.23 2.39 -0.94
CA ASN A 22 -4.97 1.56 -2.11
C ASN A 22 -3.78 2.14 -2.87
N GLU A 23 -2.97 1.30 -3.50
CA GLU A 23 -1.91 1.73 -4.39
C GLU A 23 -2.00 1.01 -5.74
N PHE A 24 -2.10 1.80 -6.79
CA PHE A 24 -2.08 1.33 -8.16
C PHE A 24 -0.68 1.51 -8.74
N ILE A 25 -0.10 0.41 -9.24
CA ILE A 25 1.23 0.36 -9.83
C ILE A 25 1.08 -0.14 -11.26
N TYR A 26 1.43 0.68 -12.24
CA TYR A 26 1.36 0.35 -13.66
C TYR A 26 2.74 0.56 -14.31
N VAL A 27 3.20 -0.39 -15.10
CA VAL A 27 4.48 -0.30 -15.83
C VAL A 27 4.23 0.29 -17.21
N LYS A 28 4.75 1.51 -17.44
CA LYS A 28 4.71 2.19 -18.76
C LYS A 28 5.75 1.61 -19.70
N SER A 29 6.96 1.33 -19.21
CA SER A 29 8.04 0.69 -19.97
C SER A 29 9.00 -0.07 -19.05
N GLY A 30 9.73 -1.03 -19.62
CA GLY A 30 10.68 -1.86 -18.87
C GLY A 30 10.01 -2.94 -18.04
N ARG A 31 10.58 -3.27 -16.88
CA ARG A 31 10.08 -4.34 -15.99
C ARG A 31 10.25 -3.95 -14.53
N LEU A 32 9.21 -4.25 -13.74
CA LEU A 32 9.17 -3.99 -12.31
C LEU A 32 8.75 -5.26 -11.56
N ARG A 33 9.49 -5.64 -10.53
CA ARG A 33 9.04 -6.65 -9.58
C ARG A 33 8.28 -5.94 -8.47
N VAL A 34 7.06 -6.38 -8.22
CA VAL A 34 6.23 -5.96 -7.08
C VAL A 34 5.95 -7.19 -6.23
N THR A 35 6.24 -7.13 -4.95
CA THR A 35 5.85 -8.18 -4.00
C THR A 35 4.66 -7.68 -3.19
N VAL A 36 3.62 -8.49 -3.05
CA VAL A 36 2.45 -8.18 -2.21
C VAL A 36 2.19 -9.36 -1.29
N ASN A 37 2.23 -9.15 0.02
CA ASN A 37 2.06 -10.17 1.05
C ASN A 37 2.95 -11.41 0.79
N GLY A 38 4.23 -11.18 0.44
CA GLY A 38 5.22 -12.22 0.15
C GLY A 38 5.10 -12.90 -1.22
N ARG A 39 4.07 -12.60 -2.01
CA ARG A 39 3.92 -13.09 -3.38
C ARG A 39 4.50 -12.10 -4.39
N ALA A 40 5.50 -12.52 -5.14
CA ALA A 40 6.16 -11.68 -6.14
C ALA A 40 5.44 -11.73 -7.50
N PHE A 41 5.29 -10.56 -8.12
CA PHE A 41 4.77 -10.35 -9.47
C PHE A 41 5.83 -9.63 -10.30
N LEU A 42 6.22 -10.20 -11.41
CA LEU A 42 7.03 -9.49 -12.40
C LEU A 42 6.07 -8.83 -13.41
N LEU A 43 6.10 -7.51 -13.44
CA LEU A 43 5.31 -6.69 -14.34
C LEU A 43 6.17 -6.28 -15.53
N SER A 44 5.59 -6.38 -16.72
CA SER A 44 6.11 -5.82 -17.97
C SER A 44 5.28 -4.61 -18.39
N ALA A 45 5.74 -3.89 -19.42
CA ALA A 45 5.00 -2.76 -19.98
C ALA A 45 3.55 -3.14 -20.31
N GLY A 46 2.59 -2.33 -19.86
CA GLY A 46 1.15 -2.56 -20.00
C GLY A 46 0.49 -3.33 -18.85
N GLU A 47 1.27 -3.91 -17.94
CA GLU A 47 0.77 -4.66 -16.80
C GLU A 47 0.70 -3.80 -15.54
N ALA A 48 -0.23 -4.14 -14.65
CA ALA A 48 -0.46 -3.43 -13.39
C ALA A 48 -0.70 -4.39 -12.22
N VAL A 49 -0.51 -3.87 -11.02
CA VAL A 49 -0.92 -4.47 -9.74
C VAL A 49 -1.73 -3.44 -8.95
N LEU A 50 -2.76 -3.90 -8.26
CA LEU A 50 -3.46 -3.12 -7.26
C LEU A 50 -3.16 -3.71 -5.88
N VAL A 51 -2.46 -2.92 -5.06
CA VAL A 51 -2.21 -3.18 -3.64
C VAL A 51 -3.39 -2.61 -2.86
N LEU A 52 -3.95 -3.42 -1.98
CA LEU A 52 -5.07 -3.02 -1.13
C LEU A 52 -4.57 -2.48 0.22
N PRO A 53 -5.43 -1.78 0.98
CA PRO A 53 -5.06 -1.25 2.28
C PRO A 53 -4.45 -2.31 3.19
N TYR A 54 -3.37 -1.93 3.87
CA TYR A 54 -2.64 -2.77 4.84
C TYR A 54 -1.96 -4.01 4.25
N GLU A 55 -1.83 -4.12 2.94
CA GLU A 55 -1.01 -5.16 2.32
C GLU A 55 0.46 -4.73 2.32
N VAL A 56 1.31 -5.61 2.85
CA VAL A 56 2.77 -5.41 2.80
C VAL A 56 3.24 -5.56 1.36
N HIS A 57 3.94 -4.55 0.85
CA HIS A 57 4.44 -4.58 -0.51
C HIS A 57 5.81 -3.90 -0.64
N ASP A 58 6.52 -4.30 -1.67
CA ASP A 58 7.78 -3.71 -2.10
C ASP A 58 7.83 -3.59 -3.63
N MET A 59 8.75 -2.77 -4.12
CA MET A 59 8.97 -2.58 -5.55
C MET A 59 10.47 -2.56 -5.85
N HIS A 60 10.89 -3.32 -6.86
CA HIS A 60 12.27 -3.38 -7.32
C HIS A 60 12.34 -3.42 -8.85
N THR A 61 13.04 -2.46 -9.42
CA THR A 61 13.26 -2.41 -10.87
C THR A 61 14.10 -3.58 -11.35
N ALA A 62 13.64 -4.27 -12.39
CA ALA A 62 14.33 -5.40 -13.00
C ALA A 62 15.02 -4.98 -14.32
N GLY A 63 16.14 -4.30 -14.19
CA GLY A 63 16.88 -3.66 -15.27
C GLY A 63 16.54 -2.17 -15.38
N GLU A 64 15.57 -1.80 -16.20
CA GLU A 64 15.03 -0.44 -16.32
C GLU A 64 13.50 -0.48 -16.16
N SER A 65 12.92 0.57 -15.61
CA SER A 65 11.46 0.70 -15.54
C SER A 65 11.02 2.17 -15.54
N VAL A 66 9.87 2.43 -16.16
CA VAL A 66 9.06 3.63 -15.92
C VAL A 66 7.70 3.15 -15.43
N ALA A 67 7.36 3.48 -14.20
CA ALA A 67 6.12 3.07 -13.58
C ALA A 67 5.30 4.29 -13.14
N LEU A 68 3.98 4.20 -13.33
CA LEU A 68 3.02 5.09 -12.70
C LEU A 68 2.63 4.47 -11.35
N VAL A 69 2.86 5.20 -10.27
CA VAL A 69 2.41 4.85 -8.92
C VAL A 69 1.35 5.87 -8.50
N SER A 70 0.25 5.37 -7.99
CA SER A 70 -0.86 6.21 -7.53
C SER A 70 -1.46 5.66 -6.26
N GLU A 71 -1.48 6.47 -5.21
CA GLU A 71 -2.18 6.16 -3.97
C GLU A 71 -3.53 6.88 -3.91
N PHE A 72 -4.51 6.22 -3.31
CA PHE A 72 -5.84 6.79 -3.07
C PHE A 72 -6.55 6.14 -1.89
N SER A 73 -7.29 6.97 -1.14
CA SER A 73 -8.04 6.50 0.02
C SER A 73 -9.10 5.45 -0.37
N PRO A 74 -9.32 4.40 0.46
CA PRO A 74 -10.45 3.48 0.32
C PRO A 74 -11.81 4.19 0.21
N ASP A 75 -11.98 5.34 0.87
CA ASP A 75 -13.22 6.14 0.84
C ASP A 75 -13.48 6.73 -0.55
N THR A 76 -12.43 6.96 -1.34
CA THR A 76 -12.55 7.46 -2.72
C THR A 76 -13.29 6.48 -3.61
N VAL A 77 -13.19 5.18 -3.32
CA VAL A 77 -13.79 4.06 -4.05
C VAL A 77 -14.64 3.16 -3.13
N SER A 78 -15.48 3.77 -2.32
CA SER A 78 -16.22 3.12 -1.23
C SER A 78 -16.98 1.87 -1.65
N SER A 79 -17.63 1.84 -2.83
CA SER A 79 -18.34 0.65 -3.34
C SER A 79 -17.39 -0.53 -3.59
N PHE A 80 -16.18 -0.26 -4.10
CA PHE A 80 -15.15 -1.27 -4.29
C PHE A 80 -14.62 -1.78 -2.94
N THR A 81 -14.35 -0.86 -2.01
CA THR A 81 -13.90 -1.19 -0.65
C THR A 81 -14.94 -2.06 0.07
N GLN A 82 -16.23 -1.72 -0.03
CA GLN A 82 -17.31 -2.51 0.56
C GLN A 82 -17.39 -3.93 -0.08
N LEU A 83 -17.22 -4.06 -1.38
CA LEU A 83 -17.19 -5.37 -2.04
C LEU A 83 -16.05 -6.23 -1.50
N LEU A 84 -14.86 -5.66 -1.30
CA LEU A 84 -13.67 -6.37 -0.81
C LEU A 84 -13.65 -6.54 0.72
N SER A 85 -14.60 -5.99 1.47
CA SER A 85 -14.68 -6.23 2.93
C SER A 85 -14.92 -7.71 3.26
N HIS A 86 -15.66 -8.42 2.43
CA HIS A 86 -16.01 -9.84 2.61
C HIS A 86 -15.34 -10.78 1.60
N LYS A 87 -14.72 -10.23 0.56
CA LYS A 87 -14.09 -10.99 -0.52
C LYS A 87 -12.62 -10.67 -0.65
N GLU A 88 -11.85 -11.61 -1.14
CA GLU A 88 -10.44 -11.44 -1.50
C GLU A 88 -10.23 -11.76 -2.97
N ALA A 89 -9.33 -11.02 -3.62
CA ALA A 89 -8.95 -11.26 -4.99
C ALA A 89 -7.89 -12.36 -5.07
N GLU A 90 -8.09 -13.33 -5.96
CA GLU A 90 -7.15 -14.43 -6.16
C GLU A 90 -5.90 -13.99 -6.95
N GLU A 91 -6.06 -13.02 -7.83
CA GLU A 91 -4.98 -12.48 -8.65
C GLU A 91 -4.86 -10.97 -8.40
N ARG A 92 -3.63 -10.46 -8.41
CA ARG A 92 -3.32 -9.05 -8.19
C ARG A 92 -2.81 -8.36 -9.46
N LYS A 93 -2.19 -9.15 -10.34
CA LYS A 93 -1.67 -8.66 -11.61
C LYS A 93 -2.77 -8.66 -12.66
N PHE A 94 -2.89 -7.56 -13.39
CA PHE A 94 -3.89 -7.40 -14.44
C PHE A 94 -3.40 -6.48 -15.56
N VAL A 95 -4.13 -6.45 -16.64
CA VAL A 95 -3.91 -5.57 -17.79
C VAL A 95 -5.12 -4.66 -17.93
N LEU A 96 -4.89 -3.37 -18.11
CA LEU A 96 -5.96 -2.43 -18.39
C LEU A 96 -6.29 -2.43 -19.89
N ASP A 97 -7.56 -2.19 -20.24
CA ASP A 97 -7.93 -1.86 -21.62
C ASP A 97 -7.09 -0.67 -22.09
N THR A 98 -6.47 -0.79 -23.25
CA THR A 98 -5.55 0.22 -23.80
C THR A 98 -6.21 1.60 -23.90
N ARG A 99 -7.48 1.67 -24.27
CA ARG A 99 -8.22 2.94 -24.39
C ARG A 99 -8.45 3.60 -23.03
N VAL A 100 -8.74 2.77 -22.01
CA VAL A 100 -8.88 3.25 -20.63
C VAL A 100 -7.54 3.81 -20.14
N MET A 101 -6.45 3.09 -20.42
CA MET A 101 -5.11 3.52 -20.00
C MET A 101 -4.65 4.80 -20.72
N GLU A 102 -4.87 4.89 -22.02
CA GLU A 102 -4.58 6.10 -22.80
C GLU A 102 -5.35 7.32 -22.27
N TYR A 103 -6.65 7.16 -22.00
CA TYR A 103 -7.47 8.23 -21.42
C TYR A 103 -6.96 8.67 -20.05
N LEU A 104 -6.59 7.73 -19.19
CA LEU A 104 -6.05 7.97 -17.86
C LEU A 104 -4.70 8.70 -17.94
N LEU A 105 -3.77 8.23 -18.79
CA LEU A 105 -2.46 8.86 -18.96
C LEU A 105 -2.57 10.29 -19.49
N GLN A 106 -3.41 10.54 -20.51
CA GLN A 106 -3.68 11.87 -21.03
C GLN A 106 -4.25 12.83 -19.97
N GLY A 107 -5.07 12.30 -19.06
CA GLY A 107 -5.62 13.09 -17.95
C GLY A 107 -4.56 13.43 -16.91
N ILE A 108 -3.72 12.48 -16.54
CA ILE A 108 -2.67 12.66 -15.51
C ILE A 108 -1.58 13.64 -15.99
N GLU A 109 -1.23 13.62 -17.26
CA GLU A 109 -0.23 14.52 -17.83
C GLU A 109 -0.68 16.02 -17.84
N LYS A 110 -1.96 16.29 -17.56
CA LYS A 110 -2.51 17.67 -17.46
C LYS A 110 -2.37 18.20 -16.04
N GLU A 111 -1.29 18.23 -15.43
CA GLU A 111 -0.90 18.84 -14.12
C GLU A 111 -1.99 19.21 -13.07
N ASN A 112 -3.30 19.19 -13.38
CA ASN A 112 -4.41 19.55 -12.50
C ASN A 112 -5.59 18.59 -12.66
N VAL A 113 -5.44 17.36 -12.20
CA VAL A 113 -6.53 16.38 -12.15
C VAL A 113 -7.49 16.81 -11.03
N SER A 114 -8.74 17.11 -11.37
CA SER A 114 -9.76 17.41 -10.37
C SER A 114 -10.11 16.16 -9.55
N LEU A 115 -10.66 16.35 -8.34
CA LEU A 115 -11.11 15.25 -7.50
C LEU A 115 -12.14 14.36 -8.21
N CYS A 116 -13.03 14.93 -9.02
CA CYS A 116 -14.01 14.16 -9.79
C CYS A 116 -13.37 13.29 -10.86
N GLU A 117 -12.38 13.83 -11.60
CA GLU A 117 -11.62 13.07 -12.59
C GLU A 117 -10.79 11.96 -11.92
N ALA A 118 -10.12 12.26 -10.82
CA ALA A 118 -9.36 11.27 -10.05
C ALA A 118 -10.26 10.12 -9.59
N LYS A 119 -11.44 10.40 -9.04
CA LYS A 119 -12.42 9.38 -8.67
C LYS A 119 -12.84 8.52 -9.86
N ALA A 120 -13.09 9.12 -11.01
CA ALA A 120 -13.42 8.39 -12.23
C ALA A 120 -12.28 7.44 -12.65
N TYR A 121 -11.03 7.92 -12.62
CA TYR A 121 -9.86 7.08 -12.93
C TYR A 121 -9.72 5.91 -11.95
N PHE A 122 -9.89 6.15 -10.65
CA PHE A 122 -9.79 5.09 -9.65
C PHE A 122 -10.91 4.05 -9.80
N TYR A 123 -12.13 4.45 -10.11
CA TYR A 123 -13.21 3.50 -10.42
C TYR A 123 -12.95 2.71 -11.71
N PHE A 124 -12.34 3.31 -12.73
CA PHE A 124 -11.89 2.57 -13.90
C PHE A 124 -10.83 1.51 -13.55
N ILE A 125 -9.81 1.89 -12.78
CA ILE A 125 -8.77 0.97 -12.31
C ILE A 125 -9.39 -0.19 -11.52
N CYS A 126 -10.26 0.11 -10.55
CA CYS A 126 -10.97 -0.90 -9.76
C CYS A 126 -11.83 -1.83 -10.63
N THR A 127 -12.48 -1.29 -11.66
CA THR A 127 -13.30 -2.07 -12.59
C THR A 127 -12.45 -3.03 -13.42
N GLU A 128 -11.32 -2.56 -13.95
CA GLU A 128 -10.39 -3.41 -14.71
C GLU A 128 -9.77 -4.49 -13.81
N PHE A 129 -9.40 -4.14 -12.58
CA PHE A 129 -8.95 -5.10 -11.59
C PHE A 129 -10.02 -6.20 -11.37
N LEU A 130 -11.27 -5.85 -11.13
CA LEU A 130 -12.34 -6.82 -10.87
C LEU A 130 -12.64 -7.72 -12.08
N LYS A 131 -12.48 -7.24 -13.32
CA LYS A 131 -12.62 -8.06 -14.53
C LYS A 131 -11.55 -9.14 -14.64
N ASN A 132 -10.35 -8.87 -14.15
CA ASN A 132 -9.18 -9.73 -14.29
C ASN A 132 -8.87 -10.56 -13.03
N SER A 133 -9.50 -10.24 -11.90
CA SER A 133 -9.22 -10.86 -10.60
C SER A 133 -10.48 -11.53 -10.05
N PRO A 134 -10.65 -12.83 -10.24
CA PRO A 134 -11.75 -13.57 -9.62
C PRO A 134 -11.78 -13.35 -8.11
N LEU A 135 -12.96 -13.11 -7.57
CA LEU A 135 -13.17 -12.90 -6.16
C LEU A 135 -13.65 -14.18 -5.49
N LYS A 136 -13.08 -14.51 -4.34
CA LYS A 136 -13.58 -15.57 -3.45
C LYS A 136 -13.93 -14.99 -2.09
N GLU A 137 -14.77 -15.71 -1.35
CA GLU A 137 -15.09 -15.35 0.03
C GLU A 137 -13.84 -15.42 0.91
N LYS A 138 -13.65 -14.42 1.76
CA LYS A 138 -12.55 -14.43 2.73
C LYS A 138 -12.68 -15.65 3.64
N SER A 139 -11.60 -16.38 3.84
CA SER A 139 -11.59 -17.49 4.77
C SER A 139 -11.79 -16.98 6.22
N LEU A 140 -12.43 -17.79 7.08
CA LEU A 140 -12.56 -17.47 8.51
C LEU A 140 -11.19 -17.23 9.20
N ARG A 141 -10.10 -17.73 8.60
CA ARG A 141 -8.73 -17.52 9.06
C ARG A 141 -8.26 -16.08 8.80
N SER A 142 -8.78 -15.41 7.76
CA SER A 142 -8.48 -14.00 7.47
C SER A 142 -9.23 -13.03 8.39
N VAL A 143 -10.36 -13.44 8.97
CA VAL A 143 -11.15 -12.62 9.88
C VAL A 143 -10.49 -12.46 11.26
N ARG A 144 -9.61 -13.39 11.66
CA ARG A 144 -8.77 -13.32 12.88
C ARG A 144 -7.30 -13.08 12.53
N ASN A 145 -7.03 -12.20 11.59
CA ASN A 145 -5.66 -11.88 11.24
C ASN A 145 -5.05 -10.98 12.32
N TYR A 146 -4.39 -11.59 13.30
CA TYR A 146 -3.70 -10.87 14.37
C TYR A 146 -2.58 -9.96 13.83
N VAL A 147 -1.97 -10.33 12.71
CA VAL A 147 -0.95 -9.50 12.06
C VAL A 147 -1.57 -8.24 11.49
N TYR A 148 -2.70 -8.36 10.79
CA TYR A 148 -3.46 -7.20 10.32
C TYR A 148 -3.86 -6.28 11.47
N ASN A 149 -4.44 -6.84 12.56
CA ASN A 149 -4.84 -6.06 13.72
C ASN A 149 -3.64 -5.39 14.40
N ALA A 150 -2.49 -6.08 14.47
CA ALA A 150 -1.24 -5.53 14.98
C ALA A 150 -0.76 -4.34 14.14
N ILE A 151 -0.86 -4.44 12.82
CA ILE A 151 -0.51 -3.37 11.90
C ILE A 151 -1.43 -2.15 12.06
N VAL A 152 -2.75 -2.38 12.17
CA VAL A 152 -3.71 -1.30 12.46
C VAL A 152 -3.37 -0.63 13.78
N TYR A 153 -3.12 -1.41 14.82
CA TYR A 153 -2.73 -0.88 16.12
C TYR A 153 -1.44 -0.07 16.07
N ILE A 154 -0.42 -0.56 15.34
CA ILE A 154 0.84 0.20 15.15
C ILE A 154 0.55 1.53 14.44
N ASN A 155 -0.28 1.55 13.41
CA ASN A 155 -0.61 2.77 12.66
C ASN A 155 -1.31 3.83 13.53
N GLU A 156 -2.11 3.40 14.49
CA GLU A 156 -2.81 4.29 15.42
C GLU A 156 -1.90 4.79 16.56
N HIS A 157 -0.93 3.95 16.98
CA HIS A 157 -0.11 4.16 18.17
C HIS A 157 1.39 4.34 17.89
N TYR A 158 1.84 4.52 16.63
CA TYR A 158 3.27 4.56 16.27
C TYR A 158 4.09 5.61 17.00
N ARG A 159 3.44 6.67 17.52
CA ARG A 159 4.07 7.73 18.29
C ARG A 159 4.43 7.31 19.72
N GLU A 160 3.78 6.27 20.22
CA GLU A 160 3.93 5.76 21.57
C GLU A 160 5.07 4.74 21.65
N GLU A 161 5.47 4.36 22.86
CA GLU A 161 6.40 3.25 23.04
C GLU A 161 5.71 1.93 22.70
N LEU A 162 6.12 1.31 21.60
CA LEU A 162 5.56 0.06 21.12
C LEU A 162 6.53 -1.09 21.30
N SER A 163 6.07 -2.15 21.97
CA SER A 163 6.74 -3.44 22.01
C SER A 163 5.87 -4.52 21.37
N LEU A 164 6.50 -5.57 20.87
CA LEU A 164 5.74 -6.71 20.33
C LEU A 164 4.85 -7.35 21.40
N GLN A 165 5.27 -7.30 22.67
CA GLN A 165 4.48 -7.80 23.80
C GLN A 165 3.20 -6.97 24.00
N SER A 166 3.32 -5.64 24.06
CA SER A 166 2.16 -4.76 24.25
C SER A 166 1.18 -4.85 23.10
N VAL A 167 1.68 -4.98 21.86
CA VAL A 167 0.82 -5.15 20.67
C VAL A 167 0.14 -6.52 20.67
N ALA A 168 0.83 -7.61 21.05
CA ALA A 168 0.23 -8.93 21.14
C ALA A 168 -0.93 -8.96 22.17
N GLU A 169 -0.75 -8.31 23.31
CA GLU A 169 -1.78 -8.14 24.33
C GLU A 169 -2.98 -7.34 23.80
N ALA A 170 -2.73 -6.23 23.12
CA ALA A 170 -3.78 -5.37 22.55
C ALA A 170 -4.62 -6.10 21.49
N VAL A 171 -4.01 -6.94 20.66
CA VAL A 171 -4.73 -7.71 19.63
C VAL A 171 -5.26 -9.06 20.10
N GLY A 172 -4.99 -9.45 21.37
CA GLY A 172 -5.53 -10.65 21.99
C GLY A 172 -4.87 -11.96 21.55
N CYS A 173 -3.55 -11.94 21.30
CA CYS A 173 -2.79 -13.15 20.97
C CYS A 173 -1.50 -13.27 21.81
N SER A 174 -0.83 -14.43 21.74
CA SER A 174 0.43 -14.61 22.45
C SER A 174 1.60 -13.95 21.69
N TYR A 175 2.60 -13.47 22.45
CA TYR A 175 3.85 -12.94 21.92
C TYR A 175 4.51 -13.88 20.89
N ASN A 176 4.65 -15.15 21.24
CA ASN A 176 5.29 -16.13 20.38
C ASN A 176 4.56 -16.33 19.05
N TYR A 177 3.23 -16.34 19.11
CA TYR A 177 2.40 -16.43 17.91
C TYR A 177 2.59 -15.21 17.03
N LEU A 178 2.43 -14.00 17.61
CA LEU A 178 2.55 -12.76 16.84
C LEU A 178 3.96 -12.59 16.26
N SER A 179 5.01 -12.92 17.03
CA SER A 179 6.40 -12.82 16.56
C SER A 179 6.65 -13.65 15.31
N LYS A 180 6.17 -14.87 15.30
CA LYS A 180 6.32 -15.80 14.17
C LYS A 180 5.46 -15.37 12.99
N ALA A 181 4.15 -15.15 13.22
CA ALA A 181 3.21 -14.80 12.18
C ALA A 181 3.57 -13.45 11.52
N PHE A 182 3.98 -12.45 12.32
CA PHE A 182 4.38 -11.16 11.81
C PHE A 182 5.59 -11.27 10.87
N PHE A 183 6.61 -12.05 11.24
CA PHE A 183 7.76 -12.26 10.37
C PHE A 183 7.42 -13.06 9.11
N GLU A 184 6.56 -14.08 9.23
CA GLU A 184 6.12 -14.90 8.07
C GLU A 184 5.27 -14.12 7.07
N GLU A 185 4.40 -13.23 7.55
CA GLU A 185 3.48 -12.46 6.70
C GLU A 185 4.09 -11.14 6.19
N VAL A 186 4.89 -10.45 7.03
CA VAL A 186 5.46 -9.12 6.74
C VAL A 186 6.86 -9.19 6.14
N GLY A 187 7.58 -10.30 6.36
CA GLY A 187 8.94 -10.51 5.84
C GLY A 187 10.05 -9.81 6.63
N ILE A 188 9.71 -8.90 7.55
CA ILE A 188 10.65 -8.18 8.41
C ILE A 188 10.24 -8.27 9.88
N ARG A 189 11.19 -8.01 10.79
CA ARG A 189 10.91 -8.03 12.24
C ARG A 189 10.02 -6.86 12.65
N PHE A 190 9.21 -7.06 13.68
CA PHE A 190 8.32 -6.06 14.26
C PHE A 190 9.00 -4.70 14.53
N SER A 191 10.15 -4.71 15.21
CA SER A 191 10.88 -3.47 15.53
C SER A 191 11.35 -2.73 14.27
N GLN A 192 11.78 -3.46 13.26
CA GLN A 192 12.17 -2.90 11.97
C GLN A 192 10.95 -2.31 11.26
N TYR A 193 9.81 -3.00 11.30
CA TYR A 193 8.56 -2.50 10.76
C TYR A 193 8.13 -1.16 11.38
N VAL A 194 8.08 -1.09 12.73
CA VAL A 194 7.73 0.14 13.47
C VAL A 194 8.66 1.29 13.09
N ASN A 195 9.98 1.03 13.04
CA ASN A 195 10.96 2.04 12.68
C ASN A 195 10.82 2.51 11.23
N ASN A 196 10.57 1.61 10.29
CA ASN A 196 10.33 1.95 8.89
C ASN A 196 9.07 2.82 8.75
N TYR A 197 8.00 2.47 9.45
CA TYR A 197 6.76 3.23 9.45
C TYR A 197 6.96 4.66 9.99
N ARG A 198 7.63 4.80 11.13
CA ARG A 198 8.00 6.10 11.71
C ARG A 198 8.86 6.93 10.76
N MET A 199 9.83 6.30 10.10
CA MET A 199 10.70 6.96 9.13
C MET A 199 9.91 7.48 7.92
N GLN A 200 8.97 6.71 7.39
CA GLN A 200 8.10 7.18 6.29
C GLN A 200 7.29 8.40 6.70
N LYS A 201 6.74 8.40 7.94
CA LYS A 201 6.02 9.58 8.48
C LYS A 201 6.95 10.78 8.65
N ALA A 202 8.19 10.56 9.12
CA ALA A 202 9.17 11.62 9.26
C ALA A 202 9.57 12.23 7.91
N VAL A 203 9.82 11.40 6.90
CA VAL A 203 10.11 11.86 5.53
C VAL A 203 8.93 12.67 4.97
N TYR A 204 7.69 12.19 5.17
CA TYR A 204 6.50 12.94 4.73
C TYR A 204 6.42 14.33 5.38
N LEU A 205 6.67 14.45 6.69
CA LEU A 205 6.66 15.72 7.39
C LEU A 205 7.80 16.65 6.94
N LEU A 206 8.99 16.11 6.70
CA LEU A 206 10.14 16.86 6.16
C LEU A 206 9.85 17.47 4.78
N LEU A 207 9.15 16.75 3.92
CA LEU A 207 8.84 17.21 2.56
C LEU A 207 7.70 18.22 2.50
N ASN A 208 6.82 18.25 3.52
CA ASN A 208 5.59 19.04 3.50
C ASN A 208 5.50 20.09 4.64
N GLY A 209 6.54 20.27 5.43
CA GLY A 209 6.51 21.17 6.60
C GLY A 209 7.78 21.98 6.78
N GLU A 210 7.68 23.07 7.56
CA GLU A 210 8.79 23.91 8.00
C GLU A 210 9.25 23.56 9.44
N THR A 211 8.99 22.34 9.88
CA THR A 211 9.23 21.88 11.26
C THR A 211 10.68 21.40 11.42
N SER A 212 11.28 21.58 12.59
CA SER A 212 12.65 21.14 12.85
C SER A 212 12.76 19.60 12.84
N VAL A 213 13.93 19.07 12.48
CA VAL A 213 14.20 17.61 12.50
C VAL A 213 13.94 17.01 13.88
N THR A 214 14.26 17.76 14.94
CA THR A 214 14.04 17.34 16.34
C THR A 214 12.55 17.17 16.64
N ASP A 215 11.73 18.16 16.25
CA ASP A 215 10.28 18.11 16.47
C ASP A 215 9.66 16.98 15.65
N ILE A 216 10.08 16.79 14.40
CA ILE A 216 9.63 15.67 13.56
C ILE A 216 9.97 14.32 14.21
N ALA A 217 11.17 14.16 14.78
CA ALA A 217 11.55 12.95 15.49
C ALA A 217 10.58 12.66 16.65
N TYR A 218 10.26 13.67 17.47
CA TYR A 218 9.27 13.53 18.55
C TYR A 218 7.87 13.21 18.03
N GLU A 219 7.41 13.92 17.01
CA GLU A 219 6.08 13.71 16.43
C GLU A 219 5.92 12.34 15.77
N THR A 220 7.02 11.72 15.38
CA THR A 220 7.02 10.39 14.74
C THR A 220 7.41 9.26 15.70
N GLY A 221 7.59 9.56 17.00
CA GLY A 221 7.82 8.56 18.04
C GLY A 221 9.26 8.06 18.14
N PHE A 222 10.22 8.79 17.56
CA PHE A 222 11.63 8.55 17.86
C PHE A 222 12.00 9.24 19.17
N SER A 223 12.47 8.45 20.14
CA SER A 223 13.17 9.00 21.32
C SER A 223 14.56 9.42 20.89
N SER A 224 14.97 10.62 21.25
CA SER A 224 16.31 11.21 21.02
C SER A 224 17.46 10.30 21.43
#